data_5b8beffb65a0de1018404cb0c53b3221
#
_entry.id   5b8beffb65a0de1018404cb0c53b3221
#
_cell.length_a   1.000
_cell.length_b   1.000
_cell.length_c   1.000
_cell.angle_alpha   90.00
_cell.angle_beta   90.00
_cell.angle_gamma   90.00
#
_symmetry.space_group_name_H-M   'P 1'
#
loop_
_entity.id
_entity.type
_entity.pdbx_description
1 polymer ?
#
loop_
_entity_poly.entity_id
_entity_poly.type
_entity_poly.pdbx_seq_one_letter_code
_entity_poly.pdbx_strand_id
1 'polypeptide(L)'
;ISYDLGNSAFATTVIAAFFPIFYNQYWASNIDSILSAQYLSWTLVISNLTLLFTAPLIGAITDISKSTKKLFVSMVIISIICVALLYTLQAGSWLYALIFFGIANYFFSASNVLYDKILVQIASPDLFSKVSGYGYAWGYFGGGFLFLINAIMSLYPEMFGLASQADAIKWSFITVSIWWSIFLIPLAITYKERTTSTVETNLLTTSFKNIFRTLKSISQYRNAFIFLIAFFLFIDGVHTVMALASTFALNLGLDSSSVIIALLLVQFIAFPSTLMWAFIGEKYNDKLVIYISIFIYIGIIIYTLFLSNATEFYILAALVGFVQGGIQASSRGLFAKLIPYEKAGEFFGIFNTFGKAGAFIGPALVGAFLAVFNNVRISLLPILVLFILGLIVLYFVETDENF
;
A
#
# COMPACT_ATOMS: atom_id res chain seq x y z
N ILE A 1 -6.67 12.70 5.94
CA ILE A 1 -5.37 13.39 6.11
C ILE A 1 -4.71 12.98 7.42
N SER A 2 -5.32 13.25 8.60
CA SER A 2 -4.69 12.87 9.89
C SER A 2 -4.37 11.38 9.96
N TYR A 3 -5.31 10.51 9.61
CA TYR A 3 -5.10 9.07 9.60
C TYR A 3 -3.97 8.64 8.65
N ASP A 4 -3.84 9.28 7.48
CA ASP A 4 -2.78 8.97 6.51
C ASP A 4 -1.38 9.29 7.06
N LEU A 5 -1.24 10.39 7.82
CA LEU A 5 0.00 10.69 8.57
C LEU A 5 0.40 9.54 9.51
N GLY A 6 -0.59 8.91 10.16
CA GLY A 6 -0.36 7.83 11.11
C GLY A 6 -0.03 6.50 10.44
N ASN A 7 -0.92 6.03 9.57
CA ASN A 7 -0.86 4.68 9.02
C ASN A 7 0.30 4.47 8.04
N SER A 8 0.74 5.53 7.35
CA SER A 8 1.88 5.45 6.43
C SER A 8 3.20 5.15 7.13
N ALA A 9 3.32 5.49 8.41
CA ALA A 9 4.49 5.12 9.20
C ALA A 9 4.65 3.59 9.33
N PHE A 10 3.55 2.85 9.44
CA PHE A 10 3.59 1.39 9.42
C PHE A 10 4.06 0.86 8.06
N ALA A 11 3.51 1.39 6.97
CA ALA A 11 3.91 0.97 5.63
C ALA A 11 5.40 1.24 5.36
N THR A 12 5.90 2.43 5.72
CA THR A 12 7.27 2.86 5.43
C THR A 12 8.28 2.23 6.39
N THR A 13 8.08 2.41 7.70
CA THR A 13 9.06 2.00 8.71
C THR A 13 9.03 0.49 8.96
N VAL A 14 7.83 -0.10 9.05
CA VAL A 14 7.69 -1.52 9.40
C VAL A 14 7.74 -2.38 8.15
N ILE A 15 6.78 -2.24 7.22
CA ILE A 15 6.67 -3.16 6.08
C ILE A 15 7.86 -3.03 5.13
N ALA A 16 8.22 -1.81 4.72
CA ALA A 16 9.22 -1.60 3.67
C ALA A 16 10.67 -1.64 4.18
N ALA A 17 10.92 -1.23 5.43
CA ALA A 17 12.27 -1.06 5.93
C ALA A 17 12.65 -2.04 7.04
N PHE A 18 12.21 -1.82 8.28
CA PHE A 18 12.83 -2.46 9.43
C PHE A 18 12.38 -3.89 9.68
N PHE A 19 11.13 -4.26 9.38
CA PHE A 19 10.69 -5.63 9.65
C PHE A 19 11.46 -6.67 8.82
N PRO A 20 11.58 -6.56 7.47
CA PRO A 20 12.32 -7.54 6.68
C PRO A 20 13.79 -7.67 7.10
N ILE A 21 14.46 -6.54 7.36
CA ILE A 21 15.86 -6.52 7.76
C ILE A 21 16.04 -7.17 9.14
N PHE A 22 15.26 -6.71 10.12
CA PHE A 22 15.38 -7.16 11.50
C PHE A 22 14.90 -8.59 11.71
N TYR A 23 13.90 -9.02 10.94
CA TYR A 23 13.46 -10.39 10.91
C TYR A 23 14.59 -11.34 10.54
N ASN A 24 15.28 -11.08 9.43
CA ASN A 24 16.38 -11.94 8.97
C ASN A 24 17.61 -11.87 9.88
N GLN A 25 17.97 -10.68 10.38
CA GLN A 25 19.22 -10.49 11.12
C GLN A 25 19.11 -10.81 12.62
N TYR A 26 17.92 -10.68 13.21
CA TYR A 26 17.74 -10.78 14.65
C TYR A 26 16.78 -11.91 15.05
N TRP A 27 15.54 -11.88 14.60
CA TRP A 27 14.56 -12.87 15.04
C TRP A 27 14.76 -14.23 14.39
N ALA A 28 15.17 -14.29 13.14
CA ALA A 28 15.42 -15.53 12.39
C ALA A 28 16.93 -15.84 12.24
N SER A 29 17.79 -15.25 13.08
CA SER A 29 19.25 -15.46 13.04
C SER A 29 19.69 -16.92 13.23
N ASN A 30 18.83 -17.77 13.79
CA ASN A 30 19.04 -19.21 13.99
C ASN A 30 18.48 -20.07 12.85
N ILE A 31 17.97 -19.47 11.77
CA ILE A 31 17.38 -20.18 10.62
C ILE A 31 18.20 -19.82 9.38
N ASP A 32 18.27 -20.77 8.44
CA ASP A 32 18.84 -20.52 7.12
C ASP A 32 18.17 -19.31 6.43
N SER A 33 18.97 -18.47 5.79
CA SER A 33 18.51 -17.21 5.20
C SER A 33 17.47 -17.40 4.08
N ILE A 34 17.59 -18.48 3.30
CA ILE A 34 16.64 -18.80 2.24
C ILE A 34 15.30 -19.23 2.86
N LEU A 35 15.37 -20.05 3.89
CA LEU A 35 14.18 -20.54 4.59
C LEU A 35 13.46 -19.41 5.33
N SER A 36 14.21 -18.50 5.96
CA SER A 36 13.64 -17.31 6.62
C SER A 36 12.91 -16.41 5.61
N ALA A 37 13.51 -16.15 4.46
CA ALA A 37 12.88 -15.38 3.38
C ALA A 37 11.61 -16.05 2.84
N GLN A 38 11.61 -17.39 2.73
CA GLN A 38 10.41 -18.15 2.35
C GLN A 38 9.29 -18.00 3.37
N TYR A 39 9.57 -18.11 4.67
CA TYR A 39 8.56 -17.95 5.72
C TYR A 39 7.95 -16.53 5.73
N LEU A 40 8.77 -15.50 5.56
CA LEU A 40 8.28 -14.14 5.43
C LEU A 40 7.37 -13.99 4.19
N SER A 41 7.79 -14.54 3.06
CA SER A 41 7.00 -14.53 1.83
C SER A 41 5.65 -15.24 2.01
N TRP A 42 5.64 -16.42 2.63
CA TRP A 42 4.41 -17.15 2.93
C TRP A 42 3.49 -16.38 3.88
N THR A 43 4.05 -15.67 4.87
CA THR A 43 3.27 -14.84 5.79
C THR A 43 2.53 -13.72 5.03
N LEU A 44 3.21 -13.05 4.10
CA LEU A 44 2.60 -12.03 3.25
C LEU A 44 1.54 -12.63 2.31
N VAL A 45 1.83 -13.78 1.71
CA VAL A 45 0.87 -14.50 0.85
C VAL A 45 -0.40 -14.87 1.63
N ILE A 46 -0.26 -15.47 2.81
CA ILE A 46 -1.41 -15.86 3.65
C ILE A 46 -2.23 -14.62 4.05
N SER A 47 -1.56 -13.55 4.49
CA SER A 47 -2.20 -12.29 4.86
C SER A 47 -2.99 -11.69 3.69
N ASN A 48 -2.38 -11.61 2.51
CA ASN A 48 -3.01 -11.05 1.32
C ASN A 48 -4.12 -11.94 0.74
N LEU A 49 -3.95 -13.28 0.74
CA LEU A 49 -5.00 -14.22 0.35
C LEU A 49 -6.20 -14.14 1.29
N THR A 50 -5.98 -14.06 2.60
CA THR A 50 -7.06 -13.87 3.56
C THR A 50 -7.82 -12.57 3.25
N LEU A 51 -7.11 -11.48 2.95
CA LEU A 51 -7.74 -10.23 2.57
C LEU A 51 -8.52 -10.33 1.25
N LEU A 52 -7.98 -11.05 0.26
CA LEU A 52 -8.65 -11.28 -1.03
C LEU A 52 -10.10 -11.75 -0.86
N PHE A 53 -10.32 -12.70 0.07
CA PHE A 53 -11.65 -13.24 0.33
C PHE A 53 -12.46 -12.40 1.31
N THR A 54 -11.82 -11.71 2.24
CA THR A 54 -12.52 -10.99 3.31
C THR A 54 -12.79 -9.52 2.98
N ALA A 55 -12.02 -8.87 2.09
CA ALA A 55 -12.19 -7.46 1.78
C ALA A 55 -13.59 -7.10 1.23
N PRO A 56 -14.13 -7.82 0.22
CA PRO A 56 -15.49 -7.55 -0.25
C PRO A 56 -16.54 -7.82 0.84
N LEU A 57 -16.30 -8.84 1.68
CA LEU A 57 -17.20 -9.18 2.79
C LEU A 57 -17.22 -8.09 3.86
N ILE A 58 -16.05 -7.55 4.23
CA ILE A 58 -15.90 -6.43 5.17
C ILE A 58 -16.67 -5.20 4.66
N GLY A 59 -16.50 -4.88 3.37
CA GLY A 59 -17.24 -3.81 2.70
C GLY A 59 -18.75 -4.01 2.79
N ALA A 60 -19.24 -5.15 2.33
CA ALA A 60 -20.66 -5.48 2.31
C ALA A 60 -21.31 -5.53 3.70
N ILE A 61 -20.62 -6.10 4.70
CA ILE A 61 -21.10 -6.11 6.09
C ILE A 61 -21.30 -4.67 6.59
N THR A 62 -20.35 -3.78 6.34
CA THR A 62 -20.45 -2.41 6.82
C THR A 62 -21.44 -1.54 6.04
N ASP A 63 -21.77 -1.90 4.78
CA ASP A 63 -22.85 -1.24 4.03
C ASP A 63 -24.22 -1.55 4.66
N ILE A 64 -24.39 -2.76 5.20
CA ILE A 64 -25.64 -3.19 5.84
C ILE A 64 -25.71 -2.79 7.32
N SER A 65 -24.63 -3.05 8.10
CA SER A 65 -24.64 -2.97 9.57
C SER A 65 -24.41 -1.59 10.15
N LYS A 66 -23.99 -0.60 9.33
CA LYS A 66 -23.65 0.77 9.78
C LYS A 66 -22.61 0.79 10.92
N SER A 67 -21.68 -0.14 10.88
CA SER A 67 -20.63 -0.28 11.89
C SER A 67 -19.24 0.05 11.34
N THR A 68 -19.15 0.83 10.26
CA THR A 68 -17.89 1.19 9.58
C THR A 68 -16.87 1.75 10.54
N LYS A 69 -17.25 2.75 11.33
CA LYS A 69 -16.37 3.38 12.33
C LYS A 69 -15.84 2.39 13.35
N LYS A 70 -16.75 1.61 13.92
CA LYS A 70 -16.41 0.67 15.02
C LYS A 70 -15.44 -0.40 14.52
N LEU A 71 -15.76 -0.97 13.37
CA LEU A 71 -14.94 -2.03 12.77
C LEU A 71 -13.58 -1.48 12.31
N PHE A 72 -13.56 -0.31 11.66
CA PHE A 72 -12.33 0.38 11.27
C PHE A 72 -11.40 0.62 12.46
N VAL A 73 -11.88 1.27 13.52
CA VAL A 73 -11.07 1.56 14.70
C VAL A 73 -10.58 0.28 15.38
N SER A 74 -11.41 -0.75 15.49
CA SER A 74 -11.01 -2.04 16.07
C SER A 74 -9.89 -2.71 15.27
N MET A 75 -9.98 -2.72 13.94
CA MET A 75 -8.94 -3.28 13.07
C MET A 75 -7.62 -2.53 13.21
N VAL A 76 -7.67 -1.20 13.24
CA VAL A 76 -6.47 -0.37 13.41
C VAL A 76 -5.82 -0.61 14.78
N ILE A 77 -6.61 -0.69 15.86
CA ILE A 77 -6.10 -0.97 17.21
C ILE A 77 -5.41 -2.34 17.27
N ILE A 78 -5.99 -3.38 16.66
CA ILE A 78 -5.37 -4.70 16.60
C ILE A 78 -4.01 -4.63 15.89
N SER A 79 -3.93 -3.92 14.74
CA SER A 79 -2.65 -3.71 14.05
C SER A 79 -1.62 -3.03 14.94
N ILE A 80 -2.00 -1.93 15.59
CA ILE A 80 -1.13 -1.15 16.49
C ILE A 80 -0.59 -2.01 17.63
N ILE A 81 -1.46 -2.81 18.26
CA ILE A 81 -1.05 -3.72 19.35
C ILE A 81 -0.05 -4.76 18.83
N CYS A 82 -0.31 -5.37 17.68
CA CYS A 82 0.59 -6.36 17.09
C CYS A 82 1.96 -5.75 16.76
N VAL A 83 2.00 -4.52 16.24
CA VAL A 83 3.26 -3.81 15.98
C VAL A 83 4.00 -3.52 17.29
N ALA A 84 3.31 -3.05 18.33
CA ALA A 84 3.93 -2.81 19.63
C ALA A 84 4.49 -4.09 20.26
N LEU A 85 3.81 -5.24 20.10
CA LEU A 85 4.26 -6.52 20.60
C LEU A 85 5.58 -7.01 19.97
N LEU A 86 5.94 -6.54 18.75
CA LEU A 86 7.24 -6.85 18.15
C LEU A 86 8.42 -6.37 19.03
N TYR A 87 8.25 -5.30 19.80
CA TYR A 87 9.25 -4.81 20.74
C TYR A 87 9.63 -5.85 21.79
N THR A 88 8.69 -6.66 22.24
CA THR A 88 8.90 -7.63 23.34
C THR A 88 9.67 -8.88 22.92
N LEU A 89 9.82 -9.11 21.62
CA LEU A 89 10.41 -10.34 21.11
C LEU A 89 11.94 -10.35 21.24
N GLN A 90 12.47 -11.52 21.62
CA GLN A 90 13.89 -11.77 21.73
C GLN A 90 14.46 -12.37 20.43
N ALA A 91 15.79 -12.40 20.32
CA ALA A 91 16.48 -13.09 19.24
C ALA A 91 16.02 -14.56 19.13
N GLY A 92 15.84 -15.08 17.92
CA GLY A 92 15.32 -16.42 17.68
C GLY A 92 13.79 -16.57 17.71
N SER A 93 13.04 -15.52 18.06
CA SER A 93 11.55 -15.56 18.14
C SER A 93 10.87 -15.37 16.78
N TRP A 94 11.42 -15.95 15.72
CA TRP A 94 11.01 -15.75 14.33
C TRP A 94 9.52 -16.04 14.06
N LEU A 95 8.97 -17.10 14.66
CA LEU A 95 7.58 -17.49 14.44
C LEU A 95 6.61 -16.45 15.00
N TYR A 96 6.86 -15.98 16.23
CA TYR A 96 6.01 -14.94 16.84
C TYR A 96 6.12 -13.60 16.10
N ALA A 97 7.31 -13.27 15.58
CA ALA A 97 7.50 -12.08 14.76
C ALA A 97 6.63 -12.16 13.48
N LEU A 98 6.62 -13.29 12.78
CA LEU A 98 5.77 -13.51 11.61
C LEU A 98 4.29 -13.48 11.93
N ILE A 99 3.86 -14.07 13.05
CA ILE A 99 2.45 -14.06 13.47
C ILE A 99 2.00 -12.62 13.74
N PHE A 100 2.72 -11.86 14.55
CA PHE A 100 2.34 -10.47 14.85
C PHE A 100 2.38 -9.59 13.61
N PHE A 101 3.41 -9.74 12.77
CA PHE A 101 3.50 -9.00 11.52
C PHE A 101 2.37 -9.37 10.54
N GLY A 102 2.08 -10.65 10.37
CA GLY A 102 1.01 -11.13 9.48
C GLY A 102 -0.36 -10.61 9.90
N ILE A 103 -0.67 -10.66 11.21
CA ILE A 103 -1.90 -10.11 11.78
C ILE A 103 -1.95 -8.59 11.58
N ALA A 104 -0.86 -7.87 11.89
CA ALA A 104 -0.79 -6.43 11.71
C ALA A 104 -1.01 -6.04 10.24
N ASN A 105 -0.35 -6.70 9.30
CA ASN A 105 -0.47 -6.45 7.87
C ASN A 105 -1.88 -6.73 7.33
N TYR A 106 -2.50 -7.83 7.80
CA TYR A 106 -3.89 -8.15 7.44
C TYR A 106 -4.85 -7.07 7.91
N PHE A 107 -4.85 -6.73 9.21
CA PHE A 107 -5.78 -5.73 9.74
C PHE A 107 -5.50 -4.32 9.25
N PHE A 108 -4.25 -3.94 9.01
CA PHE A 108 -3.90 -2.72 8.30
C PHE A 108 -4.55 -2.66 6.92
N SER A 109 -4.41 -3.72 6.15
CA SER A 109 -4.96 -3.80 4.80
C SER A 109 -6.49 -3.85 4.81
N ALA A 110 -7.09 -4.58 5.75
CA ALA A 110 -8.53 -4.66 5.94
C ALA A 110 -9.14 -3.31 6.38
N SER A 111 -8.44 -2.56 7.25
CA SER A 111 -8.87 -1.22 7.64
C SER A 111 -8.87 -0.23 6.48
N ASN A 112 -7.93 -0.37 5.52
CA ASN A 112 -7.89 0.49 4.34
C ASN A 112 -9.12 0.33 3.44
N VAL A 113 -9.75 -0.85 3.38
CA VAL A 113 -11.04 -1.04 2.68
C VAL A 113 -12.11 -0.10 3.26
N LEU A 114 -12.18 -0.03 4.58
CA LEU A 114 -13.14 0.83 5.26
C LEU A 114 -12.74 2.30 5.19
N TYR A 115 -11.46 2.61 5.19
CA TYR A 115 -10.95 3.96 5.01
C TYR A 115 -11.30 4.53 3.63
N ASP A 116 -11.20 3.73 2.57
CA ASP A 116 -11.60 4.13 1.22
C ASP A 116 -13.13 4.35 1.13
N LYS A 117 -13.92 3.52 1.81
CA LYS A 117 -15.37 3.76 1.95
C LYS A 117 -15.65 5.10 2.66
N ILE A 118 -14.91 5.41 3.74
CA ILE A 118 -15.06 6.68 4.46
C ILE A 118 -14.77 7.87 3.53
N LEU A 119 -13.79 7.78 2.62
CA LEU A 119 -13.52 8.82 1.62
C LEU A 119 -14.79 9.21 0.85
N VAL A 120 -15.50 8.20 0.32
CA VAL A 120 -16.73 8.43 -0.45
C VAL A 120 -17.85 9.03 0.41
N GLN A 121 -17.88 8.72 1.70
CA GLN A 121 -18.90 9.25 2.61
C GLN A 121 -18.66 10.69 3.07
N ILE A 122 -17.41 11.15 3.09
CA ILE A 122 -17.04 12.49 3.60
C ILE A 122 -16.77 13.50 2.48
N ALA A 123 -16.41 13.06 1.29
CA ALA A 123 -16.10 13.93 0.14
C ALA A 123 -17.23 13.90 -0.89
N SER A 124 -17.47 15.02 -1.56
CA SER A 124 -18.29 15.06 -2.77
C SER A 124 -17.50 14.47 -3.96
N PRO A 125 -18.17 13.96 -5.01
CA PRO A 125 -17.50 13.41 -6.19
C PRO A 125 -16.43 14.31 -6.78
N ASP A 126 -16.69 15.61 -6.86
CA ASP A 126 -15.77 16.62 -7.40
C ASP A 126 -14.46 16.75 -6.59
N LEU A 127 -14.49 16.38 -5.30
CA LEU A 127 -13.37 16.49 -4.39
C LEU A 127 -12.66 15.16 -4.13
N PHE A 128 -13.12 14.03 -4.66
CA PHE A 128 -12.53 12.71 -4.38
C PHE A 128 -11.04 12.66 -4.67
N SER A 129 -10.62 13.10 -5.84
CA SER A 129 -9.21 13.11 -6.26
C SER A 129 -8.36 14.00 -5.38
N LYS A 130 -8.86 15.18 -5.05
CA LYS A 130 -8.18 16.14 -4.17
C LYS A 130 -8.01 15.60 -2.76
N VAL A 131 -9.08 15.11 -2.15
CA VAL A 131 -9.04 14.53 -0.79
C VAL A 131 -8.13 13.30 -0.76
N SER A 132 -8.20 12.43 -1.78
CA SER A 132 -7.31 11.28 -1.95
C SER A 132 -5.85 11.73 -2.07
N GLY A 133 -5.57 12.72 -2.93
CA GLY A 133 -4.23 13.25 -3.13
C GLY A 133 -3.63 13.86 -1.87
N TYR A 134 -4.39 14.67 -1.13
CA TYR A 134 -3.95 15.17 0.17
C TYR A 134 -3.71 14.05 1.18
N GLY A 135 -4.55 13.01 1.22
CA GLY A 135 -4.34 11.85 2.07
C GLY A 135 -2.99 11.20 1.80
N TYR A 136 -2.72 10.83 0.54
CA TYR A 136 -1.44 10.23 0.16
C TYR A 136 -0.25 11.16 0.40
N ALA A 137 -0.35 12.44 0.04
CA ALA A 137 0.74 13.40 0.26
C ALA A 137 1.12 13.51 1.74
N TRP A 138 0.15 13.77 2.60
CA TRP A 138 0.41 13.84 4.04
C TRP A 138 0.83 12.48 4.62
N GLY A 139 0.39 11.37 4.01
CA GLY A 139 0.89 10.04 4.32
C GLY A 139 2.39 9.89 4.04
N TYR A 140 2.86 10.30 2.86
CA TYR A 140 4.29 10.30 2.53
C TYR A 140 5.10 11.19 3.47
N PHE A 141 4.58 12.38 3.79
CA PHE A 141 5.24 13.26 4.75
C PHE A 141 5.34 12.62 6.15
N GLY A 142 4.22 12.16 6.70
CA GLY A 142 4.19 11.58 8.06
C GLY A 142 4.98 10.29 8.17
N GLY A 143 4.83 9.39 7.18
CA GLY A 143 5.60 8.14 7.11
C GLY A 143 7.10 8.41 6.93
N GLY A 144 7.47 9.32 6.03
CA GLY A 144 8.85 9.71 5.78
C GLY A 144 9.49 10.43 6.97
N PHE A 145 8.76 11.31 7.63
CA PHE A 145 9.26 12.04 8.81
C PHE A 145 9.57 11.10 9.98
N LEU A 146 8.62 10.21 10.31
CA LEU A 146 8.87 9.25 11.39
C LEU A 146 9.95 8.24 10.98
N PHE A 147 9.97 7.79 9.73
CA PHE A 147 11.03 6.92 9.23
C PHE A 147 12.41 7.56 9.32
N LEU A 148 12.53 8.85 9.00
CA LEU A 148 13.79 9.59 9.17
C LEU A 148 14.27 9.57 10.62
N ILE A 149 13.38 9.85 11.59
CA ILE A 149 13.73 9.79 13.03
C ILE A 149 14.18 8.37 13.39
N ASN A 150 13.44 7.36 12.99
CA ASN A 150 13.77 5.97 13.30
C ASN A 150 15.06 5.50 12.60
N ALA A 151 15.33 5.98 11.38
CA ALA A 151 16.59 5.71 10.67
C ALA A 151 17.80 6.34 11.41
N ILE A 152 17.68 7.61 11.82
CA ILE A 152 18.73 8.27 12.64
C ILE A 152 18.92 7.52 13.94
N MET A 153 17.84 7.12 14.61
CA MET A 153 17.91 6.33 15.86
C MET A 153 18.61 4.99 15.65
N SER A 154 18.39 4.34 14.52
CA SER A 154 19.05 3.07 14.17
C SER A 154 20.54 3.25 13.82
N LEU A 155 20.90 4.35 13.15
CA LEU A 155 22.29 4.63 12.76
C LEU A 155 23.13 5.18 13.90
N TYR A 156 22.53 5.93 14.81
CA TYR A 156 23.17 6.60 15.93
C TYR A 156 22.43 6.33 17.25
N PRO A 157 22.35 5.06 17.71
CA PRO A 157 21.55 4.69 18.89
C PRO A 157 21.98 5.42 20.15
N GLU A 158 23.27 5.71 20.29
CA GLU A 158 23.82 6.41 21.43
C GLU A 158 23.27 7.82 21.63
N MET A 159 22.89 8.52 20.55
CA MET A 159 22.24 9.84 20.61
C MET A 159 20.88 9.79 21.31
N PHE A 160 20.25 8.62 21.33
CA PHE A 160 18.94 8.37 21.94
C PHE A 160 19.04 7.60 23.27
N GLY A 161 20.28 7.41 23.79
CA GLY A 161 20.52 6.65 25.02
C GLY A 161 20.26 5.14 24.89
N LEU A 162 20.35 4.59 23.68
CA LEU A 162 20.11 3.18 23.38
C LEU A 162 21.45 2.43 23.29
N ALA A 163 21.46 1.18 23.76
CA ALA A 163 22.68 0.38 23.86
C ALA A 163 23.13 -0.20 22.51
N SER A 164 22.20 -0.39 21.55
CA SER A 164 22.51 -1.04 20.29
C SER A 164 21.55 -0.62 19.16
N GLN A 165 21.96 -0.88 17.91
CA GLN A 165 21.10 -0.74 16.75
C GLN A 165 19.85 -1.63 16.87
N ALA A 166 19.98 -2.83 17.42
CA ALA A 166 18.87 -3.75 17.62
C ALA A 166 17.82 -3.16 18.57
N ASP A 167 18.24 -2.51 19.66
CA ASP A 167 17.34 -1.81 20.56
C ASP A 167 16.65 -0.64 19.86
N ALA A 168 17.36 0.12 19.06
CA ALA A 168 16.81 1.22 18.29
C ALA A 168 15.72 0.75 17.31
N ILE A 169 15.93 -0.35 16.59
CA ILE A 169 14.93 -0.91 15.69
C ILE A 169 13.72 -1.42 16.50
N LYS A 170 13.91 -2.06 17.64
CA LYS A 170 12.80 -2.46 18.52
C LYS A 170 11.98 -1.25 18.99
N TRP A 171 12.64 -0.17 19.41
CA TRP A 171 11.96 1.07 19.78
C TRP A 171 11.21 1.71 18.60
N SER A 172 11.68 1.51 17.35
CA SER A 172 10.98 2.00 16.18
C SER A 172 9.57 1.40 16.04
N PHE A 173 9.34 0.17 16.45
CA PHE A 173 7.99 -0.41 16.46
C PHE A 173 7.07 0.27 17.47
N ILE A 174 7.61 0.66 18.64
CA ILE A 174 6.86 1.43 19.64
C ILE A 174 6.55 2.84 19.14
N THR A 175 7.53 3.55 18.55
CA THR A 175 7.30 4.90 18.02
C THR A 175 6.25 4.89 16.91
N VAL A 176 6.26 3.90 16.01
CA VAL A 176 5.22 3.72 14.99
C VAL A 176 3.86 3.48 15.62
N SER A 177 3.76 2.64 16.65
CA SER A 177 2.51 2.34 17.34
C SER A 177 1.92 3.58 18.01
N ILE A 178 2.74 4.38 18.68
CA ILE A 178 2.34 5.64 19.31
C ILE A 178 1.90 6.66 18.25
N TRP A 179 2.71 6.84 17.20
CA TRP A 179 2.43 7.76 16.11
C TRP A 179 1.09 7.44 15.44
N TRP A 180 0.89 6.18 15.09
CA TRP A 180 -0.35 5.75 14.45
C TRP A 180 -1.57 5.93 15.39
N SER A 181 -1.40 5.65 16.68
CA SER A 181 -2.45 5.86 17.69
C SER A 181 -2.86 7.33 17.78
N ILE A 182 -1.91 8.25 17.87
CA ILE A 182 -2.17 9.69 17.97
C ILE A 182 -2.96 10.18 16.74
N PHE A 183 -2.55 9.79 15.55
CA PHE A 183 -3.19 10.25 14.30
C PHE A 183 -4.49 9.50 13.95
N LEU A 184 -4.81 8.40 14.63
CA LEU A 184 -6.11 7.74 14.58
C LEU A 184 -7.19 8.55 15.32
N ILE A 185 -6.83 9.20 16.43
CA ILE A 185 -7.76 9.89 17.34
C ILE A 185 -8.68 10.90 16.63
N PRO A 186 -8.18 11.82 15.78
CA PRO A 186 -9.05 12.79 15.11
C PRO A 186 -10.14 12.12 14.28
N LEU A 187 -9.82 11.09 13.49
CA LEU A 187 -10.80 10.37 12.70
C LEU A 187 -11.80 9.63 13.60
N ALA A 188 -11.29 8.97 14.65
CA ALA A 188 -12.13 8.23 15.58
C ALA A 188 -13.13 9.14 16.34
N ILE A 189 -12.79 10.41 16.57
CA ILE A 189 -13.69 11.36 17.24
C ILE A 189 -14.65 12.02 16.24
N THR A 190 -14.12 12.55 15.13
CA THR A 190 -14.87 13.45 14.23
C THR A 190 -15.76 12.72 13.22
N TYR A 191 -15.38 11.50 12.79
CA TYR A 191 -16.19 10.78 11.83
C TYR A 191 -17.50 10.32 12.43
N LYS A 192 -18.61 10.77 11.83
CA LYS A 192 -19.98 10.38 12.17
C LYS A 192 -20.56 9.58 11.02
N GLU A 193 -21.00 8.37 11.31
CA GLU A 193 -21.69 7.52 10.33
C GLU A 193 -23.01 8.17 9.88
N ARG A 194 -23.26 8.23 8.58
CA ARG A 194 -24.58 8.67 8.07
C ARG A 194 -25.58 7.54 8.26
N THR A 195 -26.65 7.83 8.98
CA THR A 195 -27.74 6.88 9.26
C THR A 195 -28.70 6.81 8.08
N THR A 196 -28.63 5.77 7.27
CA THR A 196 -29.67 5.41 6.30
C THR A 196 -30.09 3.96 6.49
N SER A 197 -31.38 3.76 6.73
CA SER A 197 -32.21 2.52 6.75
C SER A 197 -31.75 1.21 7.46
N THR A 198 -32.72 0.43 7.80
CA THR A 198 -32.96 -0.86 8.47
C THR A 198 -31.82 -1.89 8.56
N VAL A 199 -31.57 -2.37 9.78
CA VAL A 199 -30.74 -3.54 10.09
C VAL A 199 -31.44 -4.81 9.62
N GLU A 200 -30.85 -5.53 8.66
CA GLU A 200 -31.31 -6.88 8.29
C GLU A 200 -30.78 -7.93 9.26
N THR A 201 -31.61 -8.91 9.58
CA THR A 201 -31.33 -9.94 10.59
C THR A 201 -30.31 -11.02 10.18
N ASN A 202 -30.03 -11.17 8.87
CA ASN A 202 -29.09 -12.17 8.32
C ASN A 202 -27.91 -11.54 7.58
N LEU A 203 -27.05 -10.81 8.31
CA LEU A 203 -25.95 -10.03 7.76
C LEU A 203 -24.99 -10.84 6.87
N LEU A 204 -24.54 -12.03 7.30
CA LEU A 204 -23.54 -12.79 6.55
C LEU A 204 -24.07 -13.36 5.23
N THR A 205 -25.23 -14.01 5.27
CA THR A 205 -25.83 -14.60 4.05
C THR A 205 -26.22 -13.53 3.03
N THR A 206 -26.74 -12.40 3.50
CA THR A 206 -27.06 -11.24 2.66
C THR A 206 -25.79 -10.63 2.08
N SER A 207 -24.71 -10.49 2.86
CA SER A 207 -23.43 -9.98 2.39
C SER A 207 -22.80 -10.85 1.33
N PHE A 208 -22.74 -12.17 1.52
CA PHE A 208 -22.24 -13.10 0.49
C PHE A 208 -23.07 -13.05 -0.79
N LYS A 209 -24.39 -13.06 -0.67
CA LYS A 209 -25.29 -12.93 -1.83
C LYS A 209 -25.10 -11.61 -2.57
N ASN A 210 -24.87 -10.54 -1.83
CA ASN A 210 -24.59 -9.22 -2.42
C ASN A 210 -23.25 -9.22 -3.16
N ILE A 211 -22.17 -9.79 -2.60
CA ILE A 211 -20.87 -9.89 -3.28
C ILE A 211 -21.00 -10.62 -4.63
N PHE A 212 -21.64 -11.79 -4.65
CA PHE A 212 -21.88 -12.51 -5.91
C PHE A 212 -22.72 -11.70 -6.90
N ARG A 213 -23.74 -11.01 -6.39
CA ARG A 213 -24.56 -10.10 -7.21
C ARG A 213 -23.73 -8.93 -7.73
N THR A 214 -22.89 -8.33 -6.91
CA THR A 214 -22.02 -7.20 -7.28
C THR A 214 -20.97 -7.63 -8.30
N LEU A 215 -20.31 -8.78 -8.12
CA LEU A 215 -19.40 -9.35 -9.12
C LEU A 215 -20.11 -9.61 -10.45
N LYS A 216 -21.35 -10.11 -10.42
CA LYS A 216 -22.18 -10.27 -11.62
C LYS A 216 -22.65 -8.93 -12.19
N SER A 217 -22.93 -7.94 -11.35
CA SER A 217 -23.42 -6.63 -11.76
C SER A 217 -22.32 -5.64 -12.13
N ILE A 218 -21.06 -5.92 -11.79
CA ILE A 218 -19.94 -5.02 -12.13
C ILE A 218 -19.80 -4.84 -13.64
N SER A 219 -20.22 -5.83 -14.43
CA SER A 219 -20.32 -5.72 -15.89
C SER A 219 -21.35 -4.67 -16.35
N GLN A 220 -22.32 -4.32 -15.51
CA GLN A 220 -23.30 -3.24 -15.77
C GLN A 220 -22.65 -1.86 -15.60
N TYR A 221 -21.59 -1.78 -14.80
CA TYR A 221 -20.74 -0.59 -14.62
C TYR A 221 -19.49 -0.73 -15.49
N ARG A 222 -19.70 -0.76 -16.81
CA ARG A 222 -18.67 -1.08 -17.81
C ARG A 222 -17.36 -0.35 -17.57
N ASN A 223 -17.40 0.96 -17.34
CA ASN A 223 -16.20 1.78 -17.14
C ASN A 223 -15.46 1.43 -15.82
N ALA A 224 -16.20 1.16 -14.73
CA ALA A 224 -15.61 0.71 -13.47
C ALA A 224 -14.94 -0.67 -13.62
N PHE A 225 -15.55 -1.60 -14.37
CA PHE A 225 -14.98 -2.92 -14.63
C PHE A 225 -13.72 -2.86 -15.50
N ILE A 226 -13.75 -2.11 -16.60
CA ILE A 226 -12.56 -1.91 -17.46
C ILE A 226 -11.45 -1.25 -16.67
N PHE A 227 -11.79 -0.24 -15.85
CA PHE A 227 -10.82 0.43 -14.99
C PHE A 227 -10.20 -0.54 -13.96
N LEU A 228 -10.98 -1.43 -13.35
CA LEU A 228 -10.43 -2.43 -12.41
C LEU A 228 -9.43 -3.37 -13.08
N ILE A 229 -9.66 -3.77 -14.33
CA ILE A 229 -8.69 -4.58 -15.08
C ILE A 229 -7.42 -3.78 -15.37
N ALA A 230 -7.55 -2.54 -15.83
CA ALA A 230 -6.41 -1.66 -16.05
C ALA A 230 -5.63 -1.44 -14.74
N PHE A 231 -6.35 -1.11 -13.65
CA PHE A 231 -5.80 -0.91 -12.31
C PHE A 231 -5.02 -2.14 -11.83
N PHE A 232 -5.61 -3.33 -11.94
CA PHE A 232 -4.96 -4.58 -11.57
C PHE A 232 -3.60 -4.74 -12.26
N LEU A 233 -3.53 -4.49 -13.56
CA LEU A 233 -2.32 -4.64 -14.35
C LEU A 233 -1.24 -3.62 -13.96
N PHE A 234 -1.57 -2.33 -13.93
CA PHE A 234 -0.54 -1.34 -13.68
C PHE A 234 -0.18 -1.21 -12.19
N ILE A 235 -1.12 -1.43 -11.26
CA ILE A 235 -0.83 -1.33 -9.83
C ILE A 235 0.04 -2.48 -9.34
N ASP A 236 -0.07 -3.66 -9.96
CA ASP A 236 0.84 -4.78 -9.71
C ASP A 236 2.28 -4.40 -10.10
N GLY A 237 2.45 -3.76 -11.25
CA GLY A 237 3.75 -3.20 -11.65
C GLY A 237 4.29 -2.20 -10.62
N VAL A 238 3.47 -1.26 -10.16
CA VAL A 238 3.85 -0.27 -9.13
C VAL A 238 4.27 -0.95 -7.82
N HIS A 239 3.44 -1.86 -7.31
CA HIS A 239 3.75 -2.58 -6.06
C HIS A 239 4.99 -3.46 -6.19
N THR A 240 5.21 -4.06 -7.36
CA THR A 240 6.40 -4.87 -7.63
C THR A 240 7.67 -4.03 -7.63
N VAL A 241 7.65 -2.86 -8.28
CA VAL A 241 8.77 -1.91 -8.23
C VAL A 241 9.08 -1.52 -6.79
N MET A 242 8.05 -1.18 -6.00
CA MET A 242 8.24 -0.82 -4.59
C MET A 242 8.80 -1.95 -3.75
N ALA A 243 8.30 -3.17 -3.93
CA ALA A 243 8.70 -4.33 -3.14
C ALA A 243 10.10 -4.84 -3.47
N LEU A 244 10.50 -4.76 -4.75
CA LEU A 244 11.75 -5.36 -5.21
C LEU A 244 12.90 -4.35 -5.38
N ALA A 245 12.65 -3.04 -5.32
CA ALA A 245 13.67 -2.01 -5.55
C ALA A 245 14.91 -2.17 -4.64
N SER A 246 14.68 -2.40 -3.35
CA SER A 246 15.77 -2.60 -2.38
C SER A 246 16.58 -3.87 -2.66
N THR A 247 15.88 -4.99 -2.90
CA THR A 247 16.53 -6.27 -3.23
C THR A 247 17.29 -6.17 -4.56
N PHE A 248 16.71 -5.50 -5.55
CA PHE A 248 17.34 -5.25 -6.84
C PHE A 248 18.65 -4.46 -6.67
N ALA A 249 18.62 -3.37 -5.91
CA ALA A 249 19.80 -2.54 -5.63
C ALA A 249 20.92 -3.31 -4.92
N LEU A 250 20.58 -4.09 -3.90
CA LEU A 250 21.52 -4.94 -3.18
C LEU A 250 22.14 -6.01 -4.08
N ASN A 251 21.36 -6.63 -4.97
CA ASN A 251 21.83 -7.62 -5.94
C ASN A 251 22.75 -7.01 -7.02
N LEU A 252 22.68 -5.69 -7.25
CA LEU A 252 23.64 -4.96 -8.09
C LEU A 252 24.90 -4.52 -7.35
N GLY A 253 25.02 -4.84 -6.05
CA GLY A 253 26.18 -4.53 -5.22
C GLY A 253 26.13 -3.15 -4.56
N LEU A 254 24.99 -2.47 -4.55
CA LEU A 254 24.82 -1.22 -3.82
C LEU A 254 24.75 -1.49 -2.31
N ASP A 255 25.33 -0.62 -1.50
CA ASP A 255 25.33 -0.74 -0.05
C ASP A 255 23.96 -0.40 0.58
N SER A 256 23.70 -0.93 1.77
CA SER A 256 22.44 -0.73 2.48
C SER A 256 22.16 0.73 2.82
N SER A 257 23.19 1.55 3.04
CA SER A 257 23.04 2.99 3.30
C SER A 257 22.47 3.70 2.08
N SER A 258 22.93 3.36 0.88
CA SER A 258 22.38 3.88 -0.39
C SER A 258 20.90 3.51 -0.57
N VAL A 259 20.52 2.29 -0.18
CA VAL A 259 19.11 1.87 -0.23
C VAL A 259 18.25 2.68 0.74
N ILE A 260 18.71 2.90 1.98
CA ILE A 260 17.98 3.72 2.97
C ILE A 260 17.82 5.16 2.48
N ILE A 261 18.88 5.76 1.92
CA ILE A 261 18.83 7.11 1.35
C ILE A 261 17.82 7.17 0.20
N ALA A 262 17.81 6.18 -0.70
CA ALA A 262 16.85 6.11 -1.80
C ALA A 262 15.41 6.01 -1.30
N LEU A 263 15.14 5.20 -0.26
CA LEU A 263 13.80 5.10 0.34
C LEU A 263 13.35 6.44 0.97
N LEU A 264 14.25 7.17 1.61
CA LEU A 264 13.98 8.51 2.13
C LEU A 264 13.68 9.49 0.99
N LEU A 265 14.48 9.47 -0.09
CA LEU A 265 14.24 10.31 -1.27
C LEU A 265 12.84 10.08 -1.86
N VAL A 266 12.42 8.81 -2.00
CA VAL A 266 11.06 8.48 -2.47
C VAL A 266 10.01 9.18 -1.61
N GLN A 267 10.10 9.11 -0.29
CA GLN A 267 9.10 9.67 0.63
C GLN A 267 9.02 11.20 0.53
N PHE A 268 10.19 11.88 0.58
CA PHE A 268 10.22 13.33 0.57
C PHE A 268 9.88 13.93 -0.80
N ILE A 269 10.19 13.25 -1.89
CA ILE A 269 9.77 13.67 -3.24
C ILE A 269 8.29 13.37 -3.46
N ALA A 270 7.79 12.23 -2.97
CA ALA A 270 6.39 11.85 -3.14
C ALA A 270 5.43 12.84 -2.48
N PHE A 271 5.81 13.47 -1.37
CA PHE A 271 4.95 14.46 -0.70
C PHE A 271 4.55 15.63 -1.61
N PRO A 272 5.47 16.49 -2.09
CA PRO A 272 5.12 17.63 -2.95
C PRO A 272 4.59 17.18 -4.31
N SER A 273 5.12 16.08 -4.86
CA SER A 273 4.68 15.56 -6.16
C SER A 273 3.24 15.08 -6.12
N THR A 274 2.82 14.43 -5.04
CA THR A 274 1.42 13.97 -4.89
C THR A 274 0.46 15.16 -4.81
N LEU A 275 0.82 16.25 -4.13
CA LEU A 275 0.03 17.48 -4.12
C LEU A 275 -0.10 18.08 -5.52
N MET A 276 1.00 18.12 -6.27
CA MET A 276 1.00 18.58 -7.65
C MET A 276 0.09 17.71 -8.54
N TRP A 277 0.20 16.39 -8.43
CA TRP A 277 -0.64 15.45 -9.20
C TRP A 277 -2.11 15.52 -8.81
N ALA A 278 -2.42 15.73 -7.52
CA ALA A 278 -3.79 15.95 -7.07
C ALA A 278 -4.41 17.22 -7.69
N PHE A 279 -3.62 18.31 -7.77
CA PHE A 279 -4.04 19.53 -8.45
C PHE A 279 -4.24 19.32 -9.96
N ILE A 280 -3.35 18.58 -10.62
CA ILE A 280 -3.48 18.26 -12.06
C ILE A 280 -4.71 17.40 -12.31
N GLY A 281 -4.96 16.38 -11.47
CA GLY A 281 -6.14 15.50 -11.56
C GLY A 281 -7.45 16.24 -11.35
N GLU A 282 -7.48 17.23 -10.43
CA GLU A 282 -8.64 18.11 -10.22
C GLU A 282 -8.87 19.05 -11.41
N LYS A 283 -7.80 19.66 -11.94
CA LYS A 283 -7.89 20.66 -12.99
C LYS A 283 -8.17 20.10 -14.38
N TYR A 284 -7.64 18.92 -14.68
CA TYR A 284 -7.77 18.28 -16.00
C TYR A 284 -8.58 17.00 -15.88
N ASN A 285 -7.95 15.88 -15.52
CA ASN A 285 -8.64 14.67 -15.12
C ASN A 285 -7.66 13.64 -14.49
N ASP A 286 -8.17 12.73 -13.66
CA ASP A 286 -7.38 11.69 -13.00
C ASP A 286 -6.78 10.68 -13.99
N LYS A 287 -7.48 10.39 -15.08
CA LYS A 287 -7.02 9.47 -16.12
C LYS A 287 -5.72 9.94 -16.76
N LEU A 288 -5.59 11.27 -16.98
CA LEU A 288 -4.35 11.88 -17.50
C LEU A 288 -3.17 11.65 -16.54
N VAL A 289 -3.38 11.86 -15.24
CA VAL A 289 -2.35 11.63 -14.22
C VAL A 289 -1.88 10.18 -14.23
N ILE A 290 -2.82 9.23 -14.33
CA ILE A 290 -2.50 7.79 -14.40
C ILE A 290 -1.70 7.49 -15.66
N TYR A 291 -2.08 8.03 -16.85
CA TYR A 291 -1.33 7.86 -18.09
C TYR A 291 0.11 8.33 -17.97
N ILE A 292 0.32 9.57 -17.53
CA ILE A 292 1.67 10.14 -17.40
C ILE A 292 2.50 9.30 -16.41
N SER A 293 1.90 8.90 -15.30
CA SER A 293 2.58 8.06 -14.31
C SER A 293 3.00 6.71 -14.87
N ILE A 294 2.14 6.03 -15.65
CA ILE A 294 2.48 4.75 -16.29
C ILE A 294 3.61 4.95 -17.30
N PHE A 295 3.59 6.01 -18.12
CA PHE A 295 4.69 6.31 -19.04
C PHE A 295 6.02 6.52 -18.33
N ILE A 296 6.01 7.21 -17.19
CA ILE A 296 7.22 7.40 -16.38
C ILE A 296 7.68 6.06 -15.78
N TYR A 297 6.78 5.20 -15.29
CA TYR A 297 7.13 3.85 -14.81
C TYR A 297 7.72 2.97 -15.92
N ILE A 298 7.20 3.05 -17.14
CA ILE A 298 7.80 2.37 -18.32
C ILE A 298 9.24 2.85 -18.51
N GLY A 299 9.47 4.16 -18.47
CA GLY A 299 10.81 4.75 -18.53
C GLY A 299 11.74 4.28 -17.41
N ILE A 300 11.23 4.20 -16.17
CA ILE A 300 11.95 3.67 -15.00
C ILE A 300 12.41 2.23 -15.26
N ILE A 301 11.51 1.34 -15.70
CA ILE A 301 11.86 -0.06 -15.96
C ILE A 301 12.89 -0.17 -17.08
N ILE A 302 12.75 0.60 -18.15
CA ILE A 302 13.74 0.61 -19.24
C ILE A 302 15.11 1.09 -18.71
N TYR A 303 15.13 2.15 -17.90
CA TYR A 303 16.38 2.68 -17.34
C TYR A 303 17.05 1.71 -16.35
N THR A 304 16.29 0.89 -15.61
CA THR A 304 16.87 -0.13 -14.70
C THR A 304 17.72 -1.16 -15.43
N LEU A 305 17.49 -1.39 -16.73
CA LEU A 305 18.31 -2.31 -17.53
C LEU A 305 19.77 -1.83 -17.67
N PHE A 306 20.00 -0.53 -17.54
CA PHE A 306 21.33 0.11 -17.71
C PHE A 306 21.92 0.57 -16.39
N LEU A 307 21.22 0.41 -15.25
CA LEU A 307 21.64 0.87 -13.93
C LEU A 307 23.01 0.31 -13.55
N SER A 308 23.95 1.18 -13.15
CA SER A 308 25.32 0.79 -12.81
C SER A 308 25.86 1.34 -11.50
N ASN A 309 25.29 2.40 -10.94
CA ASN A 309 25.82 3.05 -9.75
C ASN A 309 24.71 3.63 -8.84
N ALA A 310 25.10 4.04 -7.61
CA ALA A 310 24.18 4.57 -6.61
C ALA A 310 23.49 5.88 -7.05
N THR A 311 24.18 6.75 -7.79
CA THR A 311 23.62 8.03 -8.26
C THR A 311 22.45 7.78 -9.22
N GLU A 312 22.61 6.84 -10.14
CA GLU A 312 21.53 6.43 -11.07
C GLU A 312 20.36 5.82 -10.29
N PHE A 313 20.64 5.05 -9.23
CA PHE A 313 19.60 4.50 -8.36
C PHE A 313 18.83 5.61 -7.62
N TYR A 314 19.50 6.66 -7.15
CA TYR A 314 18.84 7.82 -6.55
C TYR A 314 17.95 8.57 -7.54
N ILE A 315 18.36 8.67 -8.82
CA ILE A 315 17.51 9.26 -9.87
C ILE A 315 16.26 8.40 -10.08
N LEU A 316 16.39 7.08 -10.14
CA LEU A 316 15.23 6.18 -10.23
C LEU A 316 14.31 6.31 -9.01
N ALA A 317 14.87 6.36 -7.80
CA ALA A 317 14.12 6.57 -6.58
C ALA A 317 13.35 7.90 -6.61
N ALA A 318 13.97 8.96 -7.11
CA ALA A 318 13.34 10.26 -7.30
C ALA A 318 12.17 10.20 -8.29
N LEU A 319 12.34 9.51 -9.43
CA LEU A 319 11.28 9.32 -10.42
C LEU A 319 10.12 8.47 -9.86
N VAL A 320 10.42 7.41 -9.11
CA VAL A 320 9.39 6.62 -8.42
C VAL A 320 8.63 7.50 -7.44
N GLY A 321 9.33 8.26 -6.56
CA GLY A 321 8.70 9.19 -5.64
C GLY A 321 7.83 10.23 -6.35
N PHE A 322 8.28 10.72 -7.51
CA PHE A 322 7.55 11.70 -8.29
C PHE A 322 6.17 11.20 -8.75
N VAL A 323 6.02 9.93 -9.12
CA VAL A 323 4.77 9.40 -9.71
C VAL A 323 3.94 8.52 -8.78
N GLN A 324 4.56 7.93 -7.76
CA GLN A 324 3.94 6.90 -6.93
C GLN A 324 2.67 7.38 -6.22
N GLY A 325 2.71 8.56 -5.62
CA GLY A 325 1.55 9.13 -4.93
C GLY A 325 0.44 9.54 -5.90
N GLY A 326 0.82 10.11 -7.03
CA GLY A 326 -0.10 10.55 -8.08
C GLY A 326 -0.92 9.39 -8.64
N ILE A 327 -0.25 8.31 -9.07
CA ILE A 327 -0.95 7.15 -9.66
C ILE A 327 -1.91 6.47 -8.66
N GLN A 328 -1.51 6.35 -7.39
CA GLN A 328 -2.35 5.74 -6.35
C GLN A 328 -3.54 6.64 -5.99
N ALA A 329 -3.30 7.94 -5.79
CA ALA A 329 -4.33 8.90 -5.41
C ALA A 329 -5.37 9.08 -6.51
N SER A 330 -4.93 9.27 -7.77
CA SER A 330 -5.81 9.43 -8.91
C SER A 330 -6.55 8.14 -9.27
N SER A 331 -5.94 6.95 -9.08
CA SER A 331 -6.65 5.68 -9.27
C SER A 331 -7.80 5.53 -8.28
N ARG A 332 -7.59 5.85 -7.00
CA ARG A 332 -8.63 5.83 -5.98
C ARG A 332 -9.71 6.88 -6.26
N GLY A 333 -9.30 8.08 -6.67
CA GLY A 333 -10.22 9.17 -7.03
C GLY A 333 -11.07 8.86 -8.25
N LEU A 334 -10.45 8.37 -9.32
CA LEU A 334 -11.17 7.97 -10.54
C LEU A 334 -12.15 6.84 -10.26
N PHE A 335 -11.73 5.80 -9.53
CA PHE A 335 -12.62 4.70 -9.19
C PHE A 335 -13.83 5.17 -8.39
N ALA A 336 -13.63 6.08 -7.42
CA ALA A 336 -14.72 6.65 -6.63
C ALA A 336 -15.77 7.37 -7.48
N LYS A 337 -15.35 7.98 -8.61
CA LYS A 337 -16.26 8.65 -9.57
C LYS A 337 -17.01 7.66 -10.48
N LEU A 338 -16.48 6.47 -10.70
CA LEU A 338 -17.04 5.45 -11.59
C LEU A 338 -18.05 4.52 -10.90
N ILE A 339 -18.23 4.61 -9.59
CA ILE A 339 -19.06 3.70 -8.80
C ILE A 339 -20.26 4.40 -8.14
N PRO A 340 -21.37 3.69 -7.89
CA PRO A 340 -22.51 4.25 -7.16
C PRO A 340 -22.16 4.44 -5.68
N TYR A 341 -22.54 5.59 -5.15
CA TYR A 341 -22.28 6.00 -3.76
C TYR A 341 -22.80 4.99 -2.73
N GLU A 342 -24.00 4.45 -2.96
CA GLU A 342 -24.70 3.54 -2.05
C GLU A 342 -23.97 2.18 -1.88
N LYS A 343 -23.15 1.81 -2.86
CA LYS A 343 -22.39 0.54 -2.89
C LYS A 343 -20.90 0.73 -2.74
N ALA A 344 -20.48 1.89 -2.27
CA ALA A 344 -19.06 2.23 -2.17
C ALA A 344 -18.23 1.18 -1.38
N GLY A 345 -18.77 0.65 -0.28
CA GLY A 345 -18.10 -0.37 0.51
C GLY A 345 -17.81 -1.66 -0.26
N GLU A 346 -18.81 -2.21 -0.97
CA GLU A 346 -18.65 -3.40 -1.80
C GLU A 346 -17.63 -3.17 -2.92
N PHE A 347 -17.75 -2.04 -3.63
CA PHE A 347 -16.87 -1.71 -4.76
C PHE A 347 -15.44 -1.43 -4.33
N PHE A 348 -15.21 -0.69 -3.23
CA PHE A 348 -13.86 -0.51 -2.69
C PHE A 348 -13.30 -1.80 -2.08
N GLY A 349 -14.15 -2.69 -1.56
CA GLY A 349 -13.74 -4.06 -1.20
C GLY A 349 -13.14 -4.79 -2.41
N ILE A 350 -13.81 -4.74 -3.56
CA ILE A 350 -13.33 -5.32 -4.83
C ILE A 350 -12.06 -4.60 -5.32
N PHE A 351 -12.03 -3.27 -5.32
CA PHE A 351 -10.86 -2.47 -5.70
C PHE A 351 -9.61 -2.85 -4.89
N ASN A 352 -9.73 -2.93 -3.57
CA ASN A 352 -8.63 -3.35 -2.70
C ASN A 352 -8.24 -4.82 -2.92
N THR A 353 -9.21 -5.69 -3.22
CA THR A 353 -8.97 -7.09 -3.60
C THR A 353 -8.10 -7.16 -4.85
N PHE A 354 -8.44 -6.42 -5.90
CA PHE A 354 -7.65 -6.35 -7.13
C PHE A 354 -6.27 -5.74 -6.90
N GLY A 355 -6.18 -4.66 -6.12
CA GLY A 355 -4.90 -4.05 -5.75
C GLY A 355 -3.96 -5.00 -4.99
N LYS A 356 -4.50 -5.84 -4.11
CA LYS A 356 -3.70 -6.82 -3.34
C LYS A 356 -3.41 -8.10 -4.12
N ALA A 357 -4.34 -8.55 -4.97
CA ALA A 357 -4.08 -9.65 -5.90
C ALA A 357 -2.97 -9.29 -6.90
N GLY A 358 -2.97 -8.04 -7.38
CA GLY A 358 -1.90 -7.48 -8.20
C GLY A 358 -0.53 -7.57 -7.54
N ALA A 359 -0.41 -7.22 -6.27
CA ALA A 359 0.87 -7.24 -5.53
C ALA A 359 1.54 -8.64 -5.43
N PHE A 360 0.92 -9.69 -5.95
CA PHE A 360 1.45 -11.06 -5.95
C PHE A 360 1.98 -11.49 -7.33
N ILE A 361 1.34 -11.11 -8.41
CA ILE A 361 1.66 -11.61 -9.76
C ILE A 361 2.99 -11.07 -10.26
N GLY A 362 3.24 -9.77 -10.10
CA GLY A 362 4.48 -9.14 -10.54
C GLY A 362 5.73 -9.75 -9.91
N PRO A 363 5.84 -9.86 -8.57
CA PRO A 363 6.95 -10.54 -7.93
C PRO A 363 7.10 -12.00 -8.36
N ALA A 364 6.01 -12.73 -8.59
CA ALA A 364 6.05 -14.11 -9.07
C ALA A 364 6.60 -14.20 -10.50
N LEU A 365 6.19 -13.30 -11.39
CA LEU A 365 6.72 -13.20 -12.76
C LEU A 365 8.20 -12.83 -12.76
N VAL A 366 8.61 -11.87 -11.94
CA VAL A 366 10.03 -11.48 -11.78
C VAL A 366 10.85 -12.69 -11.30
N GLY A 367 10.37 -13.42 -10.30
CA GLY A 367 11.01 -14.62 -9.79
C GLY A 367 11.14 -15.73 -10.84
N ALA A 368 10.09 -15.97 -11.62
CA ALA A 368 10.11 -16.95 -12.72
C ALA A 368 11.12 -16.56 -13.82
N PHE A 369 11.15 -15.28 -14.24
CA PHE A 369 12.12 -14.80 -15.23
C PHE A 369 13.56 -14.85 -14.70
N LEU A 370 13.76 -14.53 -13.41
CA LEU A 370 15.07 -14.66 -12.78
C LEU A 370 15.55 -16.12 -12.80
N ALA A 371 14.68 -17.08 -12.51
CA ALA A 371 15.00 -18.49 -12.54
C ALA A 371 15.36 -19.00 -13.96
N VAL A 372 14.70 -18.47 -14.99
CA VAL A 372 14.94 -18.89 -16.39
C VAL A 372 16.19 -18.21 -17.00
N PHE A 373 16.32 -16.89 -16.79
CA PHE A 373 17.35 -16.10 -17.46
C PHE A 373 18.60 -15.88 -16.61
N ASN A 374 18.55 -16.18 -15.34
CA ASN A 374 19.64 -15.95 -14.35
C ASN A 374 20.24 -14.53 -14.45
N ASN A 375 19.39 -13.54 -14.72
CA ASN A 375 19.75 -12.14 -14.88
C ASN A 375 18.75 -11.22 -14.21
N VAL A 376 19.22 -10.52 -13.18
CA VAL A 376 18.39 -9.63 -12.34
C VAL A 376 17.75 -8.50 -13.14
N ARG A 377 18.43 -7.97 -14.16
CA ARG A 377 17.90 -6.87 -14.99
C ARG A 377 16.79 -7.36 -15.93
N ILE A 378 17.02 -8.49 -16.62
CA ILE A 378 16.04 -9.10 -17.53
C ILE A 378 14.80 -9.55 -16.76
N SER A 379 14.93 -9.92 -15.48
CA SER A 379 13.80 -10.36 -14.65
C SER A 379 12.74 -9.30 -14.42
N LEU A 380 13.05 -8.02 -14.65
CA LEU A 380 12.09 -6.91 -14.52
C LEU A 380 11.23 -6.69 -15.80
N LEU A 381 11.56 -7.31 -16.93
CA LEU A 381 10.80 -7.12 -18.18
C LEU A 381 9.31 -7.49 -18.10
N PRO A 382 8.84 -8.49 -17.34
CA PRO A 382 7.41 -8.74 -17.18
C PRO A 382 6.65 -7.54 -16.61
N ILE A 383 7.28 -6.72 -15.75
CA ILE A 383 6.66 -5.51 -15.20
C ILE A 383 6.37 -4.51 -16.33
N LEU A 384 7.27 -4.39 -17.31
CA LEU A 384 7.05 -3.55 -18.48
C LEU A 384 5.80 -3.98 -19.26
N VAL A 385 5.61 -5.30 -19.44
CA VAL A 385 4.42 -5.85 -20.11
C VAL A 385 3.15 -5.50 -19.31
N LEU A 386 3.17 -5.60 -17.99
CA LEU A 386 2.03 -5.23 -17.13
C LEU A 386 1.66 -3.75 -17.29
N PHE A 387 2.63 -2.85 -17.32
CA PHE A 387 2.37 -1.42 -17.54
C PHE A 387 1.80 -1.15 -18.94
N ILE A 388 2.35 -1.77 -20.00
CA ILE A 388 1.87 -1.60 -21.37
C ILE A 388 0.43 -2.13 -21.51
N LEU A 389 0.13 -3.31 -20.98
CA LEU A 389 -1.23 -3.86 -20.99
C LEU A 389 -2.19 -2.99 -20.18
N GLY A 390 -1.77 -2.52 -19.00
CA GLY A 390 -2.54 -1.59 -18.17
C GLY A 390 -2.88 -0.30 -18.91
N LEU A 391 -1.91 0.27 -19.65
CA LEU A 391 -2.08 1.46 -20.48
C LEU A 391 -3.11 1.22 -21.61
N ILE A 392 -3.01 0.10 -22.31
CA ILE A 392 -3.92 -0.27 -23.40
C ILE A 392 -5.36 -0.42 -22.86
N VAL A 393 -5.53 -1.13 -21.74
CA VAL A 393 -6.87 -1.32 -21.15
C VAL A 393 -7.43 0.00 -20.62
N LEU A 394 -6.60 0.85 -20.02
CA LEU A 394 -7.02 2.16 -19.52
C LEU A 394 -7.55 3.08 -20.64
N TYR A 395 -7.09 2.89 -21.88
CA TYR A 395 -7.59 3.65 -23.04
C TYR A 395 -9.10 3.50 -23.22
N PHE A 396 -9.64 2.31 -22.99
CA PHE A 396 -11.06 1.99 -23.14
C PHE A 396 -11.97 2.45 -21.98
N VAL A 397 -11.42 3.05 -20.94
CA VAL A 397 -12.20 3.66 -19.86
C VAL A 397 -12.73 5.00 -20.35
N GLU A 398 -14.03 5.12 -20.52
CA GLU A 398 -14.68 6.39 -20.84
C GLU A 398 -14.88 7.17 -19.52
N THR A 399 -14.35 8.38 -19.48
CA THR A 399 -14.66 9.36 -18.44
C THR A 399 -15.54 10.40 -19.09
N ASP A 400 -16.80 10.49 -18.67
CA ASP A 400 -17.67 11.55 -19.13
C ASP A 400 -17.03 12.91 -18.80
N GLU A 401 -16.61 13.64 -19.81
CA GLU A 401 -16.06 14.99 -19.66
C GLU A 401 -17.14 16.04 -19.28
N ASN A 402 -18.37 15.56 -18.96
CA ASN A 402 -19.52 16.39 -18.63
C ASN A 402 -20.04 16.08 -17.22
N PHE A 403 -19.26 16.45 -16.18
CA PHE A 403 -19.79 16.73 -14.85
C PHE A 403 -19.13 17.98 -14.27
#